data_bb2c30994e7aa36cbbf0eba8144f5c59
#
_entry.id   bb2c30994e7aa36cbbf0eba8144f5c59
#
_cell.length_a   1.000
_cell.length_b   1.000
_cell.length_c   1.000
_cell.angle_alpha   90.00
_cell.angle_beta   90.00
_cell.angle_gamma   90.00
#
_symmetry.space_group_name_H-M   'P 1'
#
loop_
_entity.id
_entity.type
_entity.pdbx_description
1 polymer ?
#
loop_
_entity_poly.entity_id
_entity_poly.type
_entity_poly.pdbx_seq_one_letter_code
_entity_poly.pdbx_strand_id
1 'polypeptide(L)'
;VIRKKQPCYGKKEPYVISDNHLNRDFHVSKPNKKWVTDMTYLIFNGQKLYLSAIKDLSNNEIVADHISRRNDIKLVIDTLKKAIKNEMSMDSSYIVIKDSNIHPLIQQRAKKYNIKASMSRKGNGLDNACMEHFFLHFKAECFNLYSFRTAEEVKEAVHQSIRFYNHHRFQKKLHNLSPYEYRTQAA
;
A
#
# COMPACT_ATOMS: atom_id res chain seq x y z
N VAL A 1 -10.43 -21.88 26.65
CA VAL A 1 -9.86 -20.69 27.28
C VAL A 1 -10.33 -19.46 26.50
N ILE A 2 -11.30 -18.70 27.06
CA ILE A 2 -11.84 -17.48 26.45
C ILE A 2 -10.80 -16.35 26.67
N ARG A 3 -10.16 -15.87 25.61
CA ARG A 3 -9.29 -14.70 25.68
C ARG A 3 -10.12 -13.44 25.97
N LYS A 4 -9.99 -12.86 27.16
CA LYS A 4 -10.55 -11.52 27.47
C LYS A 4 -9.97 -10.49 26.48
N LYS A 5 -10.84 -9.78 25.77
CA LYS A 5 -10.45 -8.61 24.98
C LYS A 5 -9.90 -7.54 25.93
N GLN A 6 -8.65 -7.13 25.73
CA GLN A 6 -8.10 -5.97 26.44
C GLN A 6 -8.84 -4.70 25.99
N PRO A 7 -9.26 -3.82 26.92
CA PRO A 7 -9.87 -2.55 26.53
C PRO A 7 -8.81 -1.65 25.90
N CYS A 8 -9.12 -1.10 24.72
CA CYS A 8 -8.27 -0.14 24.03
C CYS A 8 -8.41 1.22 24.72
N TYR A 9 -7.51 1.55 25.63
CA TYR A 9 -7.39 2.89 26.20
C TYR A 9 -6.49 3.74 25.29
N GLY A 10 -7.09 4.53 24.39
CA GLY A 10 -6.44 5.57 23.60
C GLY A 10 -7.32 6.80 23.54
N LYS A 11 -6.75 7.99 23.73
CA LYS A 11 -7.45 9.26 23.51
C LYS A 11 -8.01 9.23 22.08
N LYS A 12 -9.33 9.38 21.94
CA LYS A 12 -9.99 9.52 20.64
C LYS A 12 -9.63 10.90 20.08
N GLU A 13 -8.63 10.95 19.20
CA GLU A 13 -8.49 12.13 18.34
C GLU A 13 -9.70 12.20 17.39
N PRO A 14 -10.15 13.40 17.00
CA PRO A 14 -11.29 13.55 16.11
C PRO A 14 -10.91 12.99 14.74
N TYR A 15 -11.46 11.82 14.40
CA TYR A 15 -11.29 11.19 13.09
C TYR A 15 -12.31 11.77 12.12
N VAL A 16 -11.83 12.18 10.95
CA VAL A 16 -12.72 12.58 9.86
C VAL A 16 -13.18 11.32 9.13
N ILE A 17 -14.49 11.07 9.13
CA ILE A 17 -15.10 10.02 8.31
C ILE A 17 -15.14 10.55 6.88
N SER A 18 -14.39 9.94 5.98
CA SER A 18 -14.46 10.21 4.54
C SER A 18 -15.35 9.18 3.87
N ASP A 19 -16.10 9.59 2.83
CA ASP A 19 -16.94 8.68 2.08
C ASP A 19 -16.13 7.60 1.34
N ASN A 20 -16.71 6.43 1.19
CA ASN A 20 -16.13 5.37 0.35
C ASN A 20 -16.40 5.68 -1.12
N HIS A 21 -15.52 6.47 -1.73
CA HIS A 21 -15.62 6.83 -3.14
C HIS A 21 -15.26 5.69 -4.10
N LEU A 22 -14.55 4.65 -3.63
CA LEU A 22 -14.19 3.52 -4.49
C LEU A 22 -15.40 2.65 -4.83
N ASN A 23 -16.32 2.48 -3.89
CA ASN A 23 -17.56 1.69 -4.01
C ASN A 23 -17.40 0.35 -4.76
N ARG A 24 -16.29 -0.37 -4.51
CA ARG A 24 -15.88 -1.63 -5.19
C ARG A 24 -15.66 -1.51 -6.70
N ASP A 25 -15.58 -0.31 -7.23
CA ASP A 25 -15.18 -0.10 -8.62
C ASP A 25 -13.66 -0.10 -8.73
N PHE A 26 -13.09 -1.29 -8.96
CA PHE A 26 -11.66 -1.50 -9.19
C PHE A 26 -11.29 -1.36 -10.68
N HIS A 27 -12.26 -1.10 -11.55
CA HIS A 27 -11.97 -0.85 -12.95
C HIS A 27 -11.32 0.51 -13.13
N VAL A 28 -10.15 0.50 -13.73
CA VAL A 28 -9.37 1.70 -14.02
C VAL A 28 -8.87 1.63 -15.44
N SER A 29 -9.25 2.60 -16.25
CA SER A 29 -8.90 2.64 -17.68
C SER A 29 -7.53 3.25 -17.98
N LYS A 30 -6.93 3.95 -17.00
CA LYS A 30 -5.64 4.65 -17.19
C LYS A 30 -4.76 4.51 -15.95
N PRO A 31 -3.43 4.44 -16.12
CA PRO A 31 -2.49 4.49 -15.01
C PRO A 31 -2.68 5.72 -14.14
N ASN A 32 -2.31 5.60 -12.88
CA ASN A 32 -2.31 6.70 -11.88
C ASN A 32 -3.68 7.30 -11.55
N LYS A 33 -4.79 6.66 -11.89
CA LYS A 33 -6.13 7.15 -11.54
C LYS A 33 -6.64 6.66 -10.20
N LYS A 34 -6.34 5.41 -9.84
CA LYS A 34 -6.75 4.83 -8.56
C LYS A 34 -5.59 4.07 -7.92
N TRP A 35 -5.17 4.52 -6.77
CA TRP A 35 -4.16 3.87 -5.95
C TRP A 35 -4.77 3.26 -4.71
N VAL A 36 -4.17 2.18 -4.23
CA VAL A 36 -4.46 1.58 -2.93
C VAL A 36 -3.20 1.53 -2.10
N THR A 37 -3.35 1.76 -0.80
CA THR A 37 -2.22 1.67 0.13
C THR A 37 -2.56 0.80 1.32
N ASP A 38 -1.56 0.08 1.81
CA ASP A 38 -1.64 -0.69 3.04
C ASP A 38 -0.25 -0.83 3.67
N MET A 39 -0.22 -1.31 4.89
CA MET A 39 1.00 -1.56 5.65
C MET A 39 1.07 -3.00 6.12
N THR A 40 2.28 -3.53 6.16
CA THR A 40 2.56 -4.80 6.83
C THR A 40 3.77 -4.66 7.75
N TYR A 41 3.89 -5.58 8.70
CA TYR A 41 5.08 -5.67 9.55
C TYR A 41 5.96 -6.84 9.14
N LEU A 42 7.27 -6.67 9.31
CA LEU A 42 8.32 -7.62 9.01
C LEU A 42 9.09 -7.90 10.30
N ILE A 43 9.03 -9.12 10.79
CA ILE A 43 9.72 -9.55 12.02
C ILE A 43 10.94 -10.36 11.62
N PHE A 44 12.11 -9.94 12.09
CA PHE A 44 13.39 -10.60 11.82
C PHE A 44 14.30 -10.43 13.03
N ASN A 45 15.05 -11.45 13.40
CA ASN A 45 16.04 -11.41 14.48
C ASN A 45 15.55 -10.66 15.74
N GLY A 46 14.31 -10.94 16.20
CA GLY A 46 13.70 -10.26 17.35
C GLY A 46 13.35 -8.77 17.15
N GLN A 47 13.61 -8.23 15.97
CA GLN A 47 13.30 -6.83 15.58
C GLN A 47 12.04 -6.77 14.71
N LYS A 48 11.49 -5.55 14.58
CA LYS A 48 10.33 -5.28 13.75
C LYS A 48 10.55 -4.06 12.87
N LEU A 49 10.23 -4.19 11.58
CA LEU A 49 10.08 -3.10 10.64
C LEU A 49 8.65 -3.08 10.11
N TYR A 50 8.26 -1.92 9.59
CA TYR A 50 6.97 -1.71 8.94
C TYR A 50 7.22 -1.31 7.50
N LEU A 51 6.55 -1.98 6.58
CA LEU A 51 6.55 -1.70 5.15
C LEU A 51 5.20 -1.11 4.78
N SER A 52 5.19 0.12 4.29
CA SER A 52 4.05 0.73 3.62
C SER A 52 4.28 0.69 2.13
N ALA A 53 3.26 0.35 1.35
CA ALA A 53 3.34 0.33 -0.11
C ALA A 53 2.08 0.92 -0.73
N ILE A 54 2.24 1.51 -1.91
CA ILE A 54 1.15 2.03 -2.75
C ILE A 54 1.17 1.28 -4.07
N LYS A 55 0.00 0.81 -4.47
CA LYS A 55 -0.21 0.03 -5.69
C LYS A 55 -1.19 0.74 -6.61
N ASP A 56 -0.85 0.82 -7.89
CA ASP A 56 -1.78 1.26 -8.94
C ASP A 56 -2.74 0.12 -9.30
N LEU A 57 -4.04 0.43 -9.35
CA LEU A 57 -5.08 -0.57 -9.68
C LEU A 57 -5.21 -0.83 -11.17
N SER A 58 -4.68 0.02 -12.04
CA SER A 58 -4.77 -0.15 -13.49
C SER A 58 -3.87 -1.28 -14.00
N ASN A 59 -2.62 -1.30 -13.53
CA ASN A 59 -1.58 -2.22 -13.97
C ASN A 59 -0.99 -3.07 -12.85
N ASN A 60 -1.50 -2.96 -11.62
CA ASN A 60 -0.99 -3.65 -10.43
C ASN A 60 0.45 -3.27 -10.00
N GLU A 61 1.05 -2.23 -10.54
CA GLU A 61 2.40 -1.78 -10.20
C GLU A 61 2.51 -1.26 -8.76
N ILE A 62 3.58 -1.59 -8.06
CA ILE A 62 3.92 -0.93 -6.79
C ILE A 62 4.66 0.37 -7.13
N VAL A 63 3.94 1.48 -7.07
CA VAL A 63 4.45 2.81 -7.46
C VAL A 63 5.33 3.45 -6.40
N ALA A 64 5.15 3.07 -5.14
CA ALA A 64 6.01 3.49 -4.04
C ALA A 64 5.95 2.53 -2.87
N ASP A 65 7.04 2.49 -2.13
CA ASP A 65 7.21 1.80 -0.86
C ASP A 65 8.01 2.65 0.12
N HIS A 66 7.81 2.44 1.40
CA HIS A 66 8.66 3.01 2.45
C HIS A 66 8.77 2.06 3.64
N ILE A 67 9.96 1.98 4.25
CA ILE A 67 10.23 1.11 5.38
C ILE A 67 10.62 1.96 6.59
N SER A 68 10.01 1.69 7.73
CA SER A 68 10.26 2.41 8.99
C SER A 68 10.35 1.44 10.17
N ARG A 69 11.03 1.85 11.22
CA ARG A 69 10.97 1.18 12.54
C ARG A 69 9.72 1.55 13.32
N ARG A 70 8.98 2.57 12.90
CA ARG A 70 7.78 3.07 13.57
C ARG A 70 6.55 2.89 12.69
N ASN A 71 5.48 2.41 13.31
CA ASN A 71 4.15 2.38 12.69
C ASN A 71 3.43 3.68 13.05
N ASP A 72 3.75 4.73 12.32
CA ASP A 72 3.17 6.05 12.53
C ASP A 72 2.67 6.67 11.21
N ILE A 73 1.94 7.77 11.36
CA ILE A 73 1.39 8.52 10.22
C ILE A 73 2.48 8.98 9.25
N LYS A 74 3.70 9.23 9.76
CA LYS A 74 4.84 9.67 8.95
C LYS A 74 5.21 8.62 7.91
N LEU A 75 5.15 7.34 8.25
CA LEU A 75 5.41 6.24 7.32
C LEU A 75 4.49 6.33 6.08
N VAL A 76 3.19 6.51 6.29
CA VAL A 76 2.20 6.62 5.20
C VAL A 76 2.41 7.90 4.38
N ILE A 77 2.64 9.02 5.06
CA ILE A 77 2.89 10.31 4.39
C ILE A 77 4.16 10.26 3.53
N ASP A 78 5.23 9.65 4.00
CA ASP A 78 6.49 9.56 3.26
C ASP A 78 6.35 8.61 2.06
N THR A 79 5.59 7.50 2.20
CA THR A 79 5.22 6.64 1.06
C THR A 79 4.43 7.41 0.01
N LEU A 80 3.43 8.20 0.44
CA LEU A 80 2.62 9.01 -0.47
C LEU A 80 3.45 10.06 -1.21
N LYS A 81 4.35 10.76 -0.51
CA LYS A 81 5.26 11.73 -1.14
C LYS A 81 6.15 11.09 -2.20
N LYS A 82 6.67 9.88 -1.92
CA LYS A 82 7.49 9.11 -2.86
C LYS A 82 6.67 8.76 -4.10
N ALA A 83 5.42 8.28 -3.94
CA ALA A 83 4.53 7.98 -5.05
C ALA A 83 4.28 9.20 -5.94
N ILE A 84 3.93 10.34 -5.34
CA ILE A 84 3.67 11.59 -6.06
C ILE A 84 4.92 12.06 -6.83
N LYS A 85 6.11 11.93 -6.22
CA LYS A 85 7.38 12.31 -6.86
C LYS A 85 7.70 11.41 -8.07
N ASN A 86 7.40 10.12 -7.97
CA ASN A 86 7.67 9.16 -9.04
C ASN A 86 6.72 9.33 -10.23
N GLU A 87 5.47 9.75 -9.97
CA GLU A 87 4.40 9.82 -10.97
C GLU A 87 3.99 11.28 -11.23
N MET A 88 4.86 12.03 -11.91
CA MET A 88 4.73 13.49 -12.11
C MET A 88 3.54 13.95 -12.96
N SER A 89 2.79 13.06 -13.63
CA SER A 89 1.66 13.42 -14.50
C SER A 89 0.31 13.01 -13.91
N MET A 90 -0.01 13.48 -12.69
CA MET A 90 -1.26 13.11 -12.03
C MET A 90 -2.39 14.11 -12.31
N ASP A 91 -3.25 13.79 -13.27
CA ASP A 91 -4.58 14.40 -13.37
C ASP A 91 -5.52 13.66 -12.41
N SER A 92 -6.01 14.36 -11.37
CA SER A 92 -7.06 13.90 -10.45
C SER A 92 -7.05 12.39 -10.12
N SER A 93 -6.35 12.01 -9.06
CA SER A 93 -6.22 10.61 -8.65
C SER A 93 -6.99 10.32 -7.36
N TYR A 94 -7.35 9.06 -7.17
CA TYR A 94 -7.95 8.58 -5.92
C TYR A 94 -6.94 7.71 -5.19
N ILE A 95 -6.77 7.92 -3.88
CA ILE A 95 -6.05 7.00 -3.01
C ILE A 95 -7.00 6.36 -2.03
N VAL A 96 -7.01 5.03 -1.98
CA VAL A 96 -7.79 4.25 -1.02
C VAL A 96 -6.89 3.82 0.12
N ILE A 97 -7.25 4.20 1.33
CA ILE A 97 -6.53 3.89 2.55
C ILE A 97 -7.33 2.87 3.35
N LYS A 98 -6.71 1.77 3.75
CA LYS A 98 -7.36 0.68 4.49
C LYS A 98 -7.90 1.08 5.85
N ASP A 99 -7.45 2.17 6.43
CA ASP A 99 -7.87 2.56 7.78
C ASP A 99 -9.31 3.10 7.77
N SER A 100 -10.14 2.64 8.71
CA SER A 100 -11.48 3.16 8.94
C SER A 100 -11.48 4.63 9.41
N ASN A 101 -10.30 5.18 9.66
CA ASN A 101 -10.10 6.54 10.11
C ASN A 101 -8.90 7.15 9.37
N ILE A 102 -9.14 7.92 8.33
CA ILE A 102 -8.06 8.65 7.66
C ILE A 102 -7.61 9.78 8.58
N HIS A 103 -6.33 9.76 8.94
CA HIS A 103 -5.76 10.85 9.72
C HIS A 103 -5.85 12.17 8.95
N PRO A 104 -6.28 13.28 9.58
CA PRO A 104 -6.48 14.58 8.90
C PRO A 104 -5.25 15.06 8.10
N LEU A 105 -4.04 14.76 8.56
CA LEU A 105 -2.80 15.09 7.85
C LEU A 105 -2.64 14.36 6.51
N ILE A 106 -3.11 13.12 6.39
CA ILE A 106 -3.08 12.38 5.11
C ILE A 106 -4.06 13.03 4.14
N GLN A 107 -5.28 13.34 4.61
CA GLN A 107 -6.29 14.03 3.81
C GLN A 107 -5.79 15.38 3.31
N GLN A 108 -5.22 16.19 4.21
CA GLN A 108 -4.65 17.49 3.88
C GLN A 108 -3.52 17.36 2.83
N ARG A 109 -2.65 16.37 2.98
CA ARG A 109 -1.57 16.11 2.02
C ARG A 109 -2.12 15.66 0.68
N ALA A 110 -3.02 14.69 0.65
CA ALA A 110 -3.67 14.22 -0.57
C ALA A 110 -4.33 15.39 -1.32
N LYS A 111 -5.12 16.21 -0.61
CA LYS A 111 -5.79 17.38 -1.18
C LYS A 111 -4.82 18.39 -1.81
N LYS A 112 -3.64 18.63 -1.21
CA LYS A 112 -2.60 19.52 -1.76
C LYS A 112 -2.15 19.10 -3.17
N TYR A 113 -2.21 17.80 -3.47
CA TYR A 113 -1.82 17.23 -4.77
C TYR A 113 -3.02 16.80 -5.61
N ASN A 114 -4.20 17.37 -5.35
CA ASN A 114 -5.45 17.04 -6.05
C ASN A 114 -5.83 15.56 -6.01
N ILE A 115 -5.41 14.86 -4.95
CA ILE A 115 -5.71 13.45 -4.70
C ILE A 115 -6.89 13.37 -3.74
N LYS A 116 -7.94 12.66 -4.13
CA LYS A 116 -9.08 12.37 -3.26
C LYS A 116 -8.79 11.14 -2.41
N ALA A 117 -8.75 11.30 -1.09
CA ALA A 117 -8.62 10.19 -0.17
C ALA A 117 -9.98 9.52 0.03
N SER A 118 -10.02 8.20 -0.15
CA SER A 118 -11.21 7.36 0.07
C SER A 118 -10.92 6.34 1.17
N MET A 119 -11.90 6.07 2.00
CA MET A 119 -11.79 5.08 3.08
C MET A 119 -12.32 3.73 2.63
N SER A 120 -11.64 2.65 3.03
CA SER A 120 -12.25 1.33 2.98
C SER A 120 -13.31 1.19 4.07
N ARG A 121 -14.39 0.47 3.80
CA ARG A 121 -15.46 0.23 4.79
C ARG A 121 -14.91 -0.58 5.97
N LYS A 122 -15.30 -0.21 7.18
CA LYS A 122 -14.94 -0.95 8.39
C LYS A 122 -15.37 -2.41 8.27
N GLY A 123 -14.42 -3.34 8.42
CA GLY A 123 -14.68 -4.78 8.34
C GLY A 123 -14.79 -5.36 6.91
N ASN A 124 -14.55 -4.57 5.86
CA ASN A 124 -14.62 -5.04 4.48
C ASN A 124 -13.21 -5.27 3.91
N GLY A 125 -12.67 -6.48 4.09
CA GLY A 125 -11.36 -6.88 3.53
C GLY A 125 -11.31 -6.86 1.99
N LEU A 126 -12.46 -6.88 1.31
CA LEU A 126 -12.52 -6.85 -0.16
C LEU A 126 -12.01 -5.54 -0.75
N ASP A 127 -12.17 -4.42 -0.03
CA ASP A 127 -11.76 -3.10 -0.52
C ASP A 127 -10.23 -2.96 -0.61
N ASN A 128 -9.47 -3.87 0.01
CA ASN A 128 -8.00 -3.86 -0.02
C ASN A 128 -7.36 -5.22 -0.34
N ALA A 129 -8.16 -6.16 -0.84
CA ALA A 129 -7.69 -7.52 -1.14
C ALA A 129 -6.47 -7.56 -2.06
N CYS A 130 -6.33 -6.59 -2.98
CA CYS A 130 -5.19 -6.50 -3.88
C CYS A 130 -3.86 -6.18 -3.19
N MET A 131 -3.87 -5.38 -2.09
CA MET A 131 -2.69 -5.13 -1.27
C MET A 131 -2.40 -6.29 -0.33
N GLU A 132 -3.44 -6.86 0.28
CA GLU A 132 -3.29 -8.06 1.12
C GLU A 132 -2.67 -9.20 0.34
N HIS A 133 -3.12 -9.41 -0.90
CA HIS A 133 -2.57 -10.41 -1.81
C HIS A 133 -1.10 -10.14 -2.17
N PHE A 134 -0.75 -8.87 -2.46
CA PHE A 134 0.65 -8.50 -2.69
C PHE A 134 1.53 -8.82 -1.48
N PHE A 135 1.13 -8.43 -0.26
CA PHE A 135 1.92 -8.71 0.94
C PHE A 135 1.98 -10.19 1.28
N LEU A 136 0.92 -10.95 1.00
CA LEU A 136 0.92 -12.40 1.17
C LEU A 136 1.99 -13.06 0.28
N HIS A 137 2.00 -12.72 -1.01
CA HIS A 137 3.01 -13.22 -1.95
C HIS A 137 4.42 -12.78 -1.58
N PHE A 138 4.61 -11.51 -1.27
CA PHE A 138 5.91 -11.02 -0.82
C PHE A 138 6.44 -11.80 0.38
N LYS A 139 5.59 -12.06 1.39
CA LYS A 139 6.00 -12.83 2.56
C LYS A 139 6.27 -14.29 2.22
N ALA A 140 5.42 -14.93 1.45
CA ALA A 140 5.54 -16.36 1.14
C ALA A 140 6.70 -16.67 0.19
N GLU A 141 6.94 -15.79 -0.81
CA GLU A 141 7.88 -16.04 -1.90
C GLU A 141 9.26 -15.41 -1.67
N CYS A 142 9.35 -14.46 -0.71
CA CYS A 142 10.60 -13.75 -0.41
C CYS A 142 10.89 -13.75 1.10
N PHE A 143 10.13 -13.01 1.88
CA PHE A 143 10.51 -12.65 3.23
C PHE A 143 10.65 -13.88 4.17
N ASN A 144 9.71 -14.83 4.11
CA ASN A 144 9.72 -16.01 5.00
C ASN A 144 10.68 -17.12 4.54
N LEU A 145 11.27 -17.00 3.35
CA LEU A 145 12.25 -17.99 2.85
C LEU A 145 13.66 -17.74 3.34
N TYR A 146 13.94 -16.57 3.89
CA TYR A 146 15.27 -16.16 4.32
C TYR A 146 15.30 -15.75 5.79
N SER A 147 16.45 -15.92 6.42
CA SER A 147 16.72 -15.43 7.77
C SER A 147 17.55 -14.16 7.69
N PHE A 148 16.94 -13.04 8.01
CA PHE A 148 17.60 -11.73 8.00
C PHE A 148 18.22 -11.40 9.35
N ARG A 149 19.44 -10.87 9.35
CA ARG A 149 20.17 -10.46 10.56
C ARG A 149 20.09 -8.97 10.81
N THR A 150 20.05 -8.16 9.75
CA THR A 150 20.07 -6.70 9.82
C THR A 150 18.83 -6.07 9.15
N ALA A 151 18.56 -4.82 9.52
CA ALA A 151 17.49 -4.04 8.89
C ALA A 151 17.81 -3.71 7.42
N GLU A 152 19.08 -3.57 7.10
CA GLU A 152 19.59 -3.30 5.77
C GLU A 152 19.35 -4.47 4.82
N GLU A 153 19.60 -5.70 5.27
CA GLU A 153 19.28 -6.92 4.52
C GLU A 153 17.77 -7.00 4.22
N VAL A 154 16.92 -6.68 5.21
CA VAL A 154 15.46 -6.66 5.00
C VAL A 154 15.05 -5.60 3.97
N LYS A 155 15.62 -4.39 4.04
CA LYS A 155 15.33 -3.33 3.07
C LYS A 155 15.72 -3.73 1.66
N GLU A 156 16.91 -4.30 1.51
CA GLU A 156 17.39 -4.77 0.20
C GLU A 156 16.49 -5.86 -0.37
N ALA A 157 16.10 -6.85 0.44
CA ALA A 157 15.18 -7.92 0.03
C ALA A 157 13.81 -7.36 -0.40
N VAL A 158 13.28 -6.36 0.31
CA VAL A 158 12.03 -5.68 -0.08
C VAL A 158 12.20 -4.99 -1.44
N HIS A 159 13.26 -4.22 -1.64
CA HIS A 159 13.50 -3.51 -2.90
C HIS A 159 13.67 -4.46 -4.08
N GLN A 160 14.44 -5.54 -3.91
CA GLN A 160 14.62 -6.56 -4.94
C GLN A 160 13.30 -7.28 -5.27
N SER A 161 12.51 -7.61 -4.26
CA SER A 161 11.21 -8.25 -4.43
C SER A 161 10.21 -7.33 -5.15
N ILE A 162 10.14 -6.04 -4.81
CA ILE A 162 9.28 -5.07 -5.50
C ILE A 162 9.74 -4.90 -6.95
N ARG A 163 11.06 -4.82 -7.20
CA ARG A 163 11.60 -4.75 -8.55
C ARG A 163 11.23 -5.97 -9.37
N PHE A 164 11.41 -7.17 -8.80
CA PHE A 164 10.99 -8.42 -9.45
C PHE A 164 9.48 -8.41 -9.74
N TYR A 165 8.67 -8.04 -8.76
CA TYR A 165 7.21 -7.96 -8.90
C TYR A 165 6.79 -7.02 -10.03
N ASN A 166 7.38 -5.83 -10.13
CA ASN A 166 7.02 -4.85 -11.13
C ASN A 166 7.51 -5.22 -12.54
N HIS A 167 8.71 -5.80 -12.68
CA HIS A 167 9.37 -5.97 -13.98
C HIS A 167 9.38 -7.40 -14.51
N HIS A 168 9.21 -8.41 -13.62
CA HIS A 168 9.42 -9.81 -14.02
C HIS A 168 8.28 -10.74 -13.62
N ARG A 169 7.37 -10.31 -12.72
CA ARG A 169 6.26 -11.16 -12.30
C ARG A 169 5.12 -11.08 -13.31
N PHE A 170 4.93 -12.13 -14.07
CA PHE A 170 3.79 -12.27 -14.98
C PHE A 170 2.47 -12.39 -14.22
N GLN A 171 1.46 -11.68 -14.69
CA GLN A 171 0.13 -11.69 -14.09
C GLN A 171 -0.93 -12.03 -15.14
N LYS A 172 -1.75 -13.06 -14.88
CA LYS A 172 -2.81 -13.49 -15.79
C LYS A 172 -3.79 -12.37 -16.11
N LYS A 173 -4.12 -11.51 -15.12
CA LYS A 173 -5.00 -10.34 -15.31
C LYS A 173 -4.39 -9.26 -16.22
N LEU A 174 -3.10 -9.28 -16.42
CA LEU A 174 -2.36 -8.36 -17.30
C LEU A 174 -1.92 -9.05 -18.58
N HIS A 175 -2.70 -10.00 -19.08
CA HIS A 175 -2.40 -10.77 -20.31
C HIS A 175 -1.05 -11.51 -20.23
N ASN A 176 -0.66 -12.00 -19.06
CA ASN A 176 0.64 -12.62 -18.78
C ASN A 176 1.84 -11.68 -18.95
N LEU A 177 1.63 -10.39 -18.81
CA LEU A 177 2.68 -9.39 -18.75
C LEU A 177 3.01 -9.06 -17.30
N SER A 178 4.19 -8.50 -17.07
CA SER A 178 4.52 -7.83 -15.81
C SER A 178 3.79 -6.49 -15.72
N PRO A 179 3.62 -5.91 -14.51
CA PRO A 179 3.04 -4.59 -14.33
C PRO A 179 3.66 -3.51 -15.21
N TYR A 180 4.98 -3.50 -15.32
CA TYR A 180 5.73 -2.54 -16.12
C TYR A 180 5.49 -2.74 -17.63
N GLU A 181 5.58 -3.98 -18.13
CA GLU A 181 5.31 -4.28 -19.54
C GLU A 181 3.88 -3.91 -19.93
N TYR A 182 2.90 -4.25 -19.09
CA TYR A 182 1.51 -3.90 -19.34
C TYR A 182 1.31 -2.38 -19.42
N ARG A 183 1.93 -1.60 -18.52
CA ARG A 183 1.88 -0.14 -18.54
C ARG A 183 2.48 0.44 -19.83
N THR A 184 3.61 -0.08 -20.27
CA THR A 184 4.32 0.41 -21.48
C THR A 184 3.61 0.07 -22.78
N GLN A 185 2.82 -1.01 -22.81
CA GLN A 185 2.01 -1.38 -23.99
C GLN A 185 0.67 -0.65 -24.03
N ALA A 186 0.17 -0.17 -22.91
CA ALA A 186 -1.09 0.55 -22.81
C ALA A 186 -0.94 2.08 -22.99
N ALA A 187 0.28 2.57 -23.08
CA ALA A 187 0.63 3.98 -23.32
C ALA A 187 0.79 4.24 -24.81
#